data_d475969f82fc8831ab318516e5e4aad3
#
_entry.id   d475969f82fc8831ab318516e5e4aad3
#
_cell.length_a   1.000
_cell.length_b   1.000
_cell.length_c   1.000
_cell.angle_alpha   90.00
_cell.angle_beta   90.00
_cell.angle_gamma   90.00
#
_symmetry.space_group_name_H-M   'P 1'
#
loop_
_entity.id
_entity.type
_entity.pdbx_description
1 polymer ?
#
loop_
_entity_poly.entity_id
_entity_poly.type
_entity_poly.pdbx_seq_one_letter_code
_entity_poly.pdbx_strand_id
1 'polypeptide(L)'
;MDHSKTQEFAHIVSNKNSMNFYPSRNIKSQSAPIVLIHGWGIDSEIWQTLPEMLSDFIDVYTLDLPGFSDSPAIEEYTEKSLVDWLHSQLPQTCYLVGLSLGGMLCRSFTAQYPERVLGLVTLSTNLKFVADSHYSAAMPGTDFKLFSKVWDQDPMTCLDRFSGLQSQGDLKQRQLIRQLRSLNSDIDPVAGKDMLRLLANLDGTQLVTQIRCPSLSIFGAKDCLVPVQASNQLPESNEILVIDSAAHLPHLSCEPEVLEKIRHFIEKSRYQLDKQQVAQSFGRAAETYDSAAHIQRWSSERLLERLNPSEPIKSIVDLGCGTGTQTVLLQNKFPQAQITGVDFSAPMLAYARSNQKNSSIQWLCSDAEDLALETQSKDLIFSNFALQWCNDLTPSLAEIFRILNPEGQFYFAIPGPKTLWELREVWSQVDNDIHINRFASLQQWQSALESIGFSKVVLSNTTNIEYHPSVKDLLWNLKTVGATNYNSGKSKHLTGKQHLKRLYKAYEKYQTSQGTFPATWDIIYGSAVK
;
A
#
# COMPACT_ATOMS: atom_id res chain seq x y z
N MET A 1 12.00 -7.67 29.05
CA MET A 1 11.27 -8.76 28.39
C MET A 1 9.89 -8.79 29.00
N ASP A 2 8.90 -8.38 28.25
CA ASP A 2 7.51 -8.39 28.75
C ASP A 2 6.86 -9.69 28.27
N HIS A 3 6.91 -10.71 29.12
CA HIS A 3 6.33 -12.03 28.88
C HIS A 3 4.79 -12.03 28.80
N SER A 4 4.13 -10.92 29.17
CA SER A 4 2.67 -10.86 29.24
C SER A 4 2.02 -10.76 27.85
N LYS A 5 2.62 -10.05 26.90
CA LYS A 5 2.07 -9.90 25.54
C LYS A 5 2.34 -11.09 24.63
N THR A 6 3.48 -11.76 24.83
CA THR A 6 3.76 -13.03 24.14
C THR A 6 2.80 -14.13 24.62
N GLN A 7 2.33 -14.06 25.85
CA GLN A 7 1.32 -14.99 26.39
C GLN A 7 -0.10 -14.70 25.87
N GLU A 8 -0.49 -13.43 25.65
CA GLU A 8 -1.81 -13.10 25.08
C GLU A 8 -1.93 -13.54 23.62
N PHE A 9 -0.88 -13.34 22.80
CA PHE A 9 -0.84 -13.87 21.44
C PHE A 9 -0.68 -15.40 21.39
N ALA A 10 0.13 -15.98 22.27
CA ALA A 10 0.25 -17.43 22.42
C ALA A 10 -1.05 -18.09 22.90
N HIS A 11 -1.88 -17.40 23.72
CA HIS A 11 -3.19 -17.91 24.14
C HIS A 11 -4.23 -17.87 23.00
N ILE A 12 -4.13 -16.96 22.05
CA ILE A 12 -4.99 -16.95 20.85
C ILE A 12 -4.63 -18.12 19.92
N VAL A 13 -3.35 -18.46 19.82
CA VAL A 13 -2.85 -19.55 18.95
C VAL A 13 -3.03 -20.95 19.57
N SER A 14 -2.99 -21.07 20.90
CA SER A 14 -3.01 -22.38 21.58
C SER A 14 -4.37 -23.11 21.59
N ASN A 15 -5.44 -22.48 21.07
CA ASN A 15 -6.79 -23.06 21.06
C ASN A 15 -7.46 -23.12 19.67
N LYS A 16 -6.71 -22.87 18.57
CA LYS A 16 -7.28 -22.86 17.21
C LYS A 16 -6.56 -23.86 16.32
N ASN A 17 -7.13 -25.05 16.16
CA ASN A 17 -6.61 -26.12 15.31
C ASN A 17 -6.53 -25.76 13.80
N SER A 18 -7.02 -24.58 13.39
CA SER A 18 -7.12 -24.16 11.99
C SER A 18 -5.99 -23.26 11.48
N MET A 19 -5.03 -22.87 12.35
CA MET A 19 -4.02 -21.86 11.98
C MET A 19 -2.61 -22.29 12.39
N ASN A 20 -1.68 -22.30 11.41
CA ASN A 20 -0.26 -22.51 11.65
C ASN A 20 0.46 -21.19 11.69
N PHE A 21 1.42 -21.02 12.59
CA PHE A 21 2.19 -19.80 12.80
C PHE A 21 3.65 -19.97 12.42
N TYR A 22 4.14 -19.08 11.57
CA TYR A 22 5.54 -18.96 11.18
C TYR A 22 6.06 -17.61 11.69
N PRO A 23 6.77 -17.59 12.83
CA PRO A 23 7.26 -16.36 13.41
C PRO A 23 8.31 -15.71 12.51
N SER A 24 8.27 -14.39 12.44
CA SER A 24 9.29 -13.65 11.71
C SER A 24 10.68 -13.92 12.28
N ARG A 25 11.63 -14.26 11.42
CA ARG A 25 13.06 -14.36 11.78
C ARG A 25 13.65 -13.02 12.19
N ASN A 26 13.00 -11.93 11.80
CA ASN A 26 13.31 -10.60 12.28
C ASN A 26 12.65 -10.35 13.64
N ILE A 27 13.37 -10.65 14.71
CA ILE A 27 12.93 -10.64 16.13
C ILE A 27 12.25 -9.32 16.59
N LYS A 28 12.35 -8.27 15.80
CA LYS A 28 11.80 -6.94 16.10
C LYS A 28 10.48 -6.65 15.37
N SER A 29 9.94 -7.58 14.58
CA SER A 29 8.71 -7.34 13.83
C SER A 29 7.51 -7.27 14.78
N GLN A 30 6.90 -6.09 14.91
CA GLN A 30 5.57 -5.87 15.50
C GLN A 30 4.55 -5.49 14.42
N SER A 31 4.91 -5.72 13.15
CA SER A 31 4.05 -5.42 12.00
C SER A 31 2.84 -6.35 11.99
N ALA A 32 1.72 -5.87 11.45
CA ALA A 32 0.57 -6.74 11.19
C ALA A 32 1.00 -7.93 10.31
N PRO A 33 0.61 -9.16 10.66
CA PRO A 33 1.06 -10.36 9.97
C PRO A 33 0.44 -10.53 8.59
N ILE A 34 1.01 -11.44 7.80
CA ILE A 34 0.38 -12.02 6.61
C ILE A 34 -0.45 -13.21 7.03
N VAL A 35 -1.65 -13.37 6.46
CA VAL A 35 -2.45 -14.60 6.57
C VAL A 35 -2.69 -15.15 5.18
N LEU A 36 -2.27 -16.41 4.98
CA LEU A 36 -2.42 -17.17 3.73
C LEU A 36 -3.66 -18.07 3.82
N ILE A 37 -4.58 -17.94 2.87
CA ILE A 37 -5.84 -18.70 2.83
C ILE A 37 -5.91 -19.49 1.53
N HIS A 38 -5.98 -20.83 1.65
CA HIS A 38 -5.96 -21.78 0.53
C HIS A 38 -7.25 -21.77 -0.31
N GLY A 39 -7.23 -22.45 -1.46
CA GLY A 39 -8.37 -22.63 -2.36
C GLY A 39 -9.25 -23.83 -2.01
N TRP A 40 -10.25 -24.09 -2.85
CA TRP A 40 -11.07 -25.32 -2.74
C TRP A 40 -10.25 -26.56 -3.13
N GLY A 41 -10.53 -27.67 -2.46
CA GLY A 41 -9.96 -28.98 -2.77
C GLY A 41 -8.53 -29.21 -2.31
N ILE A 42 -7.99 -28.32 -1.52
CA ILE A 42 -6.63 -28.34 -0.92
C ILE A 42 -6.67 -27.67 0.45
N ASP A 43 -5.64 -27.86 1.26
CA ASP A 43 -5.46 -27.22 2.57
C ASP A 43 -4.24 -26.28 2.59
N SER A 44 -3.84 -25.83 3.78
CA SER A 44 -2.72 -24.90 3.94
C SER A 44 -1.36 -25.47 3.55
N GLU A 45 -1.20 -26.78 3.40
CA GLU A 45 0.04 -27.39 2.90
C GLU A 45 0.37 -26.99 1.47
N ILE A 46 -0.61 -26.46 0.71
CA ILE A 46 -0.39 -25.93 -0.64
C ILE A 46 0.65 -24.82 -0.69
N TRP A 47 0.82 -24.08 0.38
CA TRP A 47 1.75 -22.96 0.45
C TRP A 47 3.22 -23.39 0.49
N GLN A 48 3.51 -24.66 0.82
CA GLN A 48 4.85 -25.26 0.84
C GLN A 48 5.87 -24.37 1.59
N THR A 49 6.92 -23.93 0.92
CA THR A 49 8.00 -23.10 1.47
C THR A 49 7.67 -21.61 1.55
N LEU A 50 6.62 -21.16 0.88
CA LEU A 50 6.27 -19.73 0.80
C LEU A 50 6.08 -19.06 2.18
N PRO A 51 5.40 -19.69 3.19
CA PRO A 51 5.26 -19.10 4.52
C PRO A 51 6.61 -18.89 5.22
N GLU A 52 7.52 -19.86 5.12
CA GLU A 52 8.86 -19.78 5.70
C GLU A 52 9.68 -18.66 5.05
N MET A 53 9.63 -18.54 3.73
CA MET A 53 10.36 -17.49 2.99
C MET A 53 9.79 -16.09 3.28
N LEU A 54 8.48 -15.96 3.41
CA LEU A 54 7.84 -14.71 3.83
C LEU A 54 8.17 -14.37 5.29
N SER A 55 8.36 -15.38 6.16
CA SER A 55 8.70 -15.15 7.56
C SER A 55 10.10 -14.55 7.77
N ASP A 56 10.92 -14.47 6.74
CA ASP A 56 12.20 -13.76 6.82
C ASP A 56 12.03 -12.26 7.14
N PHE A 57 10.86 -11.68 6.84
CA PHE A 57 10.64 -10.24 7.05
C PHE A 57 9.38 -9.87 7.86
N ILE A 58 8.39 -10.78 7.99
CA ILE A 58 7.11 -10.49 8.65
C ILE A 58 6.53 -11.79 9.26
N ASP A 59 5.71 -11.68 10.31
CA ASP A 59 4.99 -12.84 10.84
C ASP A 59 3.99 -13.36 9.81
N VAL A 60 3.90 -14.70 9.67
CA VAL A 60 3.02 -15.35 8.71
C VAL A 60 2.14 -16.38 9.40
N TYR A 61 0.89 -16.43 9.02
CA TYR A 61 -0.06 -17.47 9.37
C TYR A 61 -0.56 -18.15 8.12
N THR A 62 -0.75 -19.47 8.17
CA THR A 62 -1.57 -20.21 7.20
C THR A 62 -2.86 -20.62 7.88
N LEU A 63 -3.98 -20.54 7.19
CA LEU A 63 -5.31 -20.80 7.73
C LEU A 63 -6.01 -21.87 6.91
N ASP A 64 -6.44 -22.96 7.56
CA ASP A 64 -7.29 -23.97 6.97
C ASP A 64 -8.77 -23.57 7.08
N LEU A 65 -9.46 -23.55 5.94
CA LEU A 65 -10.88 -23.26 5.87
C LEU A 65 -11.71 -24.35 6.59
N PRO A 66 -12.91 -24.02 7.11
CA PRO A 66 -13.72 -24.98 7.86
C PRO A 66 -13.99 -26.28 7.10
N GLY A 67 -13.73 -27.43 7.74
CA GLY A 67 -13.88 -28.75 7.15
C GLY A 67 -12.71 -29.21 6.26
N PHE A 68 -11.58 -28.46 6.29
CA PHE A 68 -10.32 -28.83 5.62
C PHE A 68 -9.25 -29.08 6.68
N SER A 69 -8.47 -30.16 6.50
CA SER A 69 -7.44 -30.57 7.46
C SER A 69 -8.01 -30.65 8.89
N ASP A 70 -7.30 -30.14 9.89
CA ASP A 70 -7.74 -30.13 11.30
C ASP A 70 -8.77 -29.02 11.63
N SER A 71 -9.18 -28.19 10.65
CA SER A 71 -10.16 -27.12 10.87
C SER A 71 -11.58 -27.68 11.00
N PRO A 72 -12.27 -27.47 12.15
CA PRO A 72 -13.62 -28.02 12.35
C PRO A 72 -14.62 -27.50 11.31
N ALA A 73 -15.49 -28.38 10.84
CA ALA A 73 -16.62 -28.00 9.99
C ALA A 73 -17.57 -27.03 10.72
N ILE A 74 -18.26 -26.19 9.97
CA ILE A 74 -19.30 -25.27 10.46
C ILE A 74 -20.69 -25.75 10.01
N GLU A 75 -21.75 -25.25 10.64
CA GLU A 75 -23.12 -25.69 10.36
C GLU A 75 -23.60 -25.24 8.95
N GLU A 76 -23.22 -24.03 8.54
CA GLU A 76 -23.66 -23.45 7.26
C GLU A 76 -22.48 -22.85 6.48
N TYR A 77 -22.41 -23.15 5.19
CA TYR A 77 -21.39 -22.65 4.27
C TYR A 77 -21.97 -21.59 3.35
N THR A 78 -22.26 -20.41 3.91
CA THR A 78 -22.66 -19.20 3.18
C THR A 78 -21.51 -18.20 3.14
N GLU A 79 -21.55 -17.24 2.23
CA GLU A 79 -20.57 -16.14 2.22
C GLU A 79 -20.51 -15.44 3.57
N LYS A 80 -21.68 -15.14 4.15
CA LYS A 80 -21.79 -14.48 5.45
C LYS A 80 -21.16 -15.31 6.57
N SER A 81 -21.50 -16.60 6.70
CA SER A 81 -20.98 -17.44 7.78
C SER A 81 -19.47 -17.60 7.71
N LEU A 82 -18.89 -17.69 6.49
CA LEU A 82 -17.45 -17.78 6.31
C LEU A 82 -16.73 -16.45 6.57
N VAL A 83 -17.34 -15.32 6.21
CA VAL A 83 -16.80 -14.00 6.54
C VAL A 83 -16.84 -13.76 8.05
N ASP A 84 -17.94 -14.15 8.74
CA ASP A 84 -18.05 -14.09 10.20
C ASP A 84 -17.04 -15.05 10.87
N TRP A 85 -16.82 -16.23 10.32
CA TRP A 85 -15.81 -17.18 10.78
C TRP A 85 -14.40 -16.58 10.61
N LEU A 86 -14.06 -16.04 9.45
CA LEU A 86 -12.80 -15.34 9.21
C LEU A 86 -12.60 -14.19 10.20
N HIS A 87 -13.66 -13.42 10.49
CA HIS A 87 -13.60 -12.34 11.49
C HIS A 87 -13.17 -12.85 12.87
N SER A 88 -13.59 -14.06 13.25
CA SER A 88 -13.23 -14.69 14.52
C SER A 88 -11.80 -15.28 14.53
N GLN A 89 -11.27 -15.66 13.35
CA GLN A 89 -9.96 -16.30 13.24
C GLN A 89 -8.82 -15.29 13.04
N LEU A 90 -9.07 -14.28 12.19
CA LEU A 90 -8.02 -13.37 11.74
C LEU A 90 -7.51 -12.44 12.86
N PRO A 91 -6.24 -12.05 12.83
CA PRO A 91 -5.70 -10.99 13.67
C PRO A 91 -6.47 -9.68 13.52
N GLN A 92 -6.40 -8.79 14.52
CA GLN A 92 -7.11 -7.50 14.50
C GLN A 92 -6.80 -6.69 13.24
N THR A 93 -5.58 -6.79 12.73
CA THR A 93 -5.19 -6.25 11.42
C THR A 93 -4.17 -7.17 10.78
N CYS A 94 -4.28 -7.38 9.47
CA CYS A 94 -3.39 -8.27 8.72
C CYS A 94 -3.29 -7.86 7.24
N TYR A 95 -2.34 -8.47 6.56
CA TYR A 95 -2.33 -8.59 5.10
C TYR A 95 -2.96 -9.93 4.75
N LEU A 96 -3.84 -9.97 3.77
CA LEU A 96 -4.47 -11.20 3.30
C LEU A 96 -3.88 -11.64 1.98
N VAL A 97 -3.56 -12.93 1.88
CA VAL A 97 -3.12 -13.57 0.64
C VAL A 97 -4.04 -14.78 0.41
N GLY A 98 -4.88 -14.73 -0.60
CA GLY A 98 -5.85 -15.78 -0.87
C GLY A 98 -5.66 -16.43 -2.24
N LEU A 99 -5.71 -17.76 -2.28
CA LEU A 99 -5.68 -18.55 -3.50
C LEU A 99 -7.10 -18.93 -3.92
N SER A 100 -7.50 -18.64 -5.16
CA SER A 100 -8.77 -19.11 -5.75
C SER A 100 -9.98 -18.79 -4.84
N LEU A 101 -10.70 -19.79 -4.31
CA LEU A 101 -11.79 -19.60 -3.34
C LEU A 101 -11.33 -18.76 -2.12
N GLY A 102 -10.15 -19.05 -1.57
CA GLY A 102 -9.59 -18.26 -0.48
C GLY A 102 -9.42 -16.79 -0.86
N GLY A 103 -9.04 -16.48 -2.09
CA GLY A 103 -8.97 -15.12 -2.61
C GLY A 103 -10.33 -14.44 -2.74
N MET A 104 -11.39 -15.18 -3.14
CA MET A 104 -12.75 -14.65 -3.16
C MET A 104 -13.25 -14.32 -1.75
N LEU A 105 -13.02 -15.20 -0.78
CA LEU A 105 -13.36 -14.98 0.63
C LEU A 105 -12.56 -13.82 1.26
N CYS A 106 -11.28 -13.71 0.94
CA CYS A 106 -10.46 -12.55 1.34
C CYS A 106 -11.06 -11.24 0.81
N ARG A 107 -11.55 -11.23 -0.43
CA ARG A 107 -12.20 -10.05 -1.04
C ARG A 107 -13.49 -9.69 -0.30
N SER A 108 -14.36 -10.68 -0.04
CA SER A 108 -15.61 -10.49 0.72
C SER A 108 -15.32 -9.95 2.13
N PHE A 109 -14.34 -10.52 2.82
CA PHE A 109 -13.90 -10.04 4.13
C PHE A 109 -13.38 -8.61 4.08
N THR A 110 -12.53 -8.30 3.10
CA THR A 110 -11.94 -6.96 2.95
C THR A 110 -12.99 -5.88 2.66
N ALA A 111 -14.00 -6.19 1.86
CA ALA A 111 -15.10 -5.27 1.60
C ALA A 111 -15.96 -4.99 2.86
N GLN A 112 -16.18 -6.01 3.68
CA GLN A 112 -16.99 -5.90 4.90
C GLN A 112 -16.21 -5.28 6.08
N TYR A 113 -14.91 -5.53 6.18
CA TYR A 113 -14.04 -5.07 7.29
C TYR A 113 -12.78 -4.36 6.77
N PRO A 114 -12.94 -3.22 6.04
CA PRO A 114 -11.81 -2.56 5.37
C PRO A 114 -10.73 -2.07 6.34
N GLU A 115 -11.08 -1.78 7.60
CA GLU A 115 -10.13 -1.35 8.64
C GLU A 115 -9.24 -2.48 9.18
N ARG A 116 -9.60 -3.75 8.89
CA ARG A 116 -8.89 -4.94 9.34
C ARG A 116 -7.79 -5.38 8.35
N VAL A 117 -7.87 -4.94 7.08
CA VAL A 117 -6.99 -5.41 5.99
C VAL A 117 -6.11 -4.27 5.50
N LEU A 118 -4.80 -4.42 5.68
CA LEU A 118 -3.80 -3.43 5.26
C LEU A 118 -3.37 -3.58 3.80
N GLY A 119 -3.61 -4.74 3.22
CA GLY A 119 -3.38 -5.04 1.81
C GLY A 119 -3.92 -6.41 1.45
N LEU A 120 -4.45 -6.53 0.25
CA LEU A 120 -5.05 -7.76 -0.28
C LEU A 120 -4.25 -8.28 -1.46
N VAL A 121 -3.81 -9.53 -1.39
CA VAL A 121 -3.21 -10.26 -2.51
C VAL A 121 -4.12 -11.42 -2.89
N THR A 122 -4.45 -11.54 -4.16
CA THR A 122 -5.21 -12.70 -4.68
C THR A 122 -4.39 -13.43 -5.74
N LEU A 123 -4.33 -14.75 -5.63
CA LEU A 123 -3.68 -15.62 -6.60
C LEU A 123 -4.75 -16.42 -7.34
N SER A 124 -4.70 -16.42 -8.67
CA SER A 124 -5.61 -17.20 -9.52
C SER A 124 -7.06 -17.09 -9.08
N THR A 125 -7.53 -15.84 -8.88
CA THR A 125 -8.83 -15.54 -8.30
C THR A 125 -9.62 -14.60 -9.22
N ASN A 126 -10.80 -15.00 -9.66
CA ASN A 126 -11.73 -14.15 -10.40
C ASN A 126 -12.81 -13.53 -9.49
N LEU A 127 -13.71 -12.74 -10.08
CA LEU A 127 -14.85 -12.15 -9.36
C LEU A 127 -16.03 -13.12 -9.25
N LYS A 128 -16.17 -14.01 -10.23
CA LYS A 128 -17.14 -15.11 -10.26
C LYS A 128 -16.44 -16.35 -10.78
N PHE A 129 -16.66 -17.49 -10.15
CA PHE A 129 -16.03 -18.73 -10.59
C PHE A 129 -16.81 -19.39 -11.74
N VAL A 130 -18.14 -19.24 -11.78
CA VAL A 130 -19.00 -19.77 -12.83
C VAL A 130 -19.48 -18.64 -13.72
N ALA A 131 -19.32 -18.82 -15.03
CA ALA A 131 -19.71 -17.84 -16.04
C ALA A 131 -21.24 -17.68 -16.12
N ASP A 132 -21.67 -16.44 -16.36
CA ASP A 132 -23.06 -16.09 -16.70
C ASP A 132 -23.12 -15.07 -17.85
N SER A 133 -24.31 -14.52 -18.12
CA SER A 133 -24.54 -13.55 -19.20
C SER A 133 -23.78 -12.23 -19.03
N HIS A 134 -23.36 -11.89 -17.80
CA HIS A 134 -22.69 -10.63 -17.45
C HIS A 134 -21.21 -10.81 -17.14
N TYR A 135 -20.76 -12.04 -16.87
CA TYR A 135 -19.39 -12.37 -16.53
C TYR A 135 -18.96 -13.64 -17.26
N SER A 136 -18.25 -13.49 -18.38
CA SER A 136 -17.82 -14.59 -19.24
C SER A 136 -16.40 -15.12 -18.95
N ALA A 137 -15.58 -14.36 -18.21
CA ALA A 137 -14.18 -14.73 -17.88
C ALA A 137 -14.13 -15.70 -16.67
N ALA A 138 -14.83 -16.84 -16.78
CA ALA A 138 -15.00 -17.83 -15.74
C ALA A 138 -15.29 -19.22 -16.35
N MET A 139 -15.35 -20.25 -15.50
CA MET A 139 -15.67 -21.61 -15.91
C MET A 139 -17.09 -21.68 -16.49
N PRO A 140 -17.31 -22.32 -17.65
CA PRO A 140 -18.66 -22.56 -18.17
C PRO A 140 -19.54 -23.33 -17.17
N GLY A 141 -20.79 -22.90 -17.01
CA GLY A 141 -21.71 -23.54 -16.06
C GLY A 141 -22.00 -25.01 -16.34
N THR A 142 -21.91 -25.45 -17.60
CA THR A 142 -21.96 -26.88 -17.99
C THR A 142 -20.84 -27.70 -17.41
N ASP A 143 -19.61 -27.17 -17.48
CA ASP A 143 -18.41 -27.85 -17.02
C ASP A 143 -18.38 -27.91 -15.49
N PHE A 144 -18.79 -26.82 -14.83
CA PHE A 144 -18.95 -26.81 -13.38
C PHE A 144 -19.98 -27.83 -12.89
N LYS A 145 -21.13 -27.96 -13.56
CA LYS A 145 -22.14 -28.97 -13.21
C LYS A 145 -21.62 -30.40 -13.35
N LEU A 146 -20.84 -30.67 -14.39
CA LEU A 146 -20.19 -31.98 -14.56
C LEU A 146 -19.16 -32.23 -13.44
N PHE A 147 -18.38 -31.26 -13.10
CA PHE A 147 -17.40 -31.30 -12.02
C PHE A 147 -18.06 -31.58 -10.66
N SER A 148 -19.13 -30.85 -10.30
CA SER A 148 -19.88 -31.05 -9.06
C SER A 148 -20.53 -32.44 -8.99
N LYS A 149 -20.97 -32.97 -10.12
CA LYS A 149 -21.55 -34.34 -10.18
C LYS A 149 -20.50 -35.41 -9.92
N VAL A 150 -19.24 -35.21 -10.33
CA VAL A 150 -18.15 -36.13 -10.00
C VAL A 150 -17.88 -36.12 -8.50
N TRP A 151 -17.91 -34.97 -7.86
CA TRP A 151 -17.76 -34.85 -6.39
C TRP A 151 -18.85 -35.67 -5.67
N ASP A 152 -20.08 -35.56 -6.08
CA ASP A 152 -21.23 -36.32 -5.48
C ASP A 152 -21.09 -37.84 -5.62
N GLN A 153 -20.35 -38.32 -6.63
CA GLN A 153 -20.13 -39.73 -6.88
C GLN A 153 -18.89 -40.28 -6.20
N ASP A 154 -17.79 -39.56 -6.31
CA ASP A 154 -16.47 -39.94 -5.78
C ASP A 154 -15.61 -38.70 -5.57
N PRO A 155 -15.53 -38.17 -4.34
CA PRO A 155 -14.72 -37.02 -4.00
C PRO A 155 -13.23 -37.20 -4.37
N MET A 156 -12.65 -38.38 -4.18
CA MET A 156 -11.25 -38.64 -4.48
C MET A 156 -10.94 -38.57 -5.99
N THR A 157 -11.80 -39.16 -6.81
CA THR A 157 -11.71 -39.02 -8.27
C THR A 157 -11.89 -37.58 -8.72
N CYS A 158 -12.74 -36.78 -8.02
CA CYS A 158 -12.92 -35.37 -8.29
C CYS A 158 -11.64 -34.58 -7.99
N LEU A 159 -11.02 -34.79 -6.84
CA LEU A 159 -9.76 -34.14 -6.45
C LEU A 159 -8.60 -34.49 -7.40
N ASP A 160 -8.53 -35.75 -7.85
CA ASP A 160 -7.51 -36.17 -8.81
C ASP A 160 -7.65 -35.43 -10.16
N ARG A 161 -8.89 -35.31 -10.66
CA ARG A 161 -9.19 -34.53 -11.87
C ARG A 161 -8.91 -33.04 -11.66
N PHE A 162 -9.22 -32.51 -10.49
CA PHE A 162 -8.99 -31.11 -10.15
C PHE A 162 -7.49 -30.78 -10.15
N SER A 163 -6.65 -31.68 -9.60
CA SER A 163 -5.20 -31.55 -9.68
C SER A 163 -4.68 -31.45 -11.11
N GLY A 164 -5.32 -32.18 -12.03
CA GLY A 164 -5.04 -32.07 -13.47
C GLY A 164 -5.42 -30.71 -14.05
N LEU A 165 -6.62 -30.19 -13.71
CA LEU A 165 -7.09 -28.90 -14.19
C LEU A 165 -6.26 -27.75 -13.64
N GLN A 166 -5.91 -27.77 -12.34
CA GLN A 166 -5.08 -26.73 -11.71
C GLN A 166 -3.70 -26.58 -12.36
N SER A 167 -3.16 -27.65 -12.92
CA SER A 167 -1.82 -27.67 -13.51
C SER A 167 -1.80 -27.69 -15.03
N GLN A 168 -2.98 -27.74 -15.69
CA GLN A 168 -3.08 -27.84 -17.14
C GLN A 168 -2.46 -26.64 -17.84
N GLY A 169 -1.48 -26.90 -18.71
CA GLY A 169 -0.77 -25.88 -19.49
C GLY A 169 0.42 -25.24 -18.77
N ASP A 170 0.63 -25.53 -17.47
CA ASP A 170 1.77 -25.05 -16.73
C ASP A 170 3.09 -25.68 -17.24
N LEU A 171 4.18 -24.91 -17.21
CA LEU A 171 5.51 -25.40 -17.59
C LEU A 171 5.95 -26.60 -16.74
N LYS A 172 5.54 -26.64 -15.47
CA LYS A 172 5.84 -27.71 -14.51
C LYS A 172 4.66 -28.67 -14.30
N GLN A 173 3.72 -28.78 -15.22
CA GLN A 173 2.48 -29.53 -15.08
C GLN A 173 2.64 -30.92 -14.43
N ARG A 174 3.57 -31.75 -14.94
CA ARG A 174 3.79 -33.12 -14.41
C ARG A 174 4.31 -33.13 -12.96
N GLN A 175 5.10 -32.13 -12.59
CA GLN A 175 5.61 -31.97 -11.23
C GLN A 175 4.47 -31.54 -10.30
N LEU A 176 3.68 -30.55 -10.70
CA LEU A 176 2.53 -30.04 -9.93
C LEU A 176 1.51 -31.14 -9.66
N ILE A 177 1.13 -31.95 -10.66
CA ILE A 177 0.18 -33.07 -10.47
C ILE A 177 0.71 -34.04 -9.41
N ARG A 178 2.01 -34.41 -9.46
CA ARG A 178 2.59 -35.32 -8.46
C ARG A 178 2.59 -34.69 -7.07
N GLN A 179 2.90 -33.41 -6.98
CA GLN A 179 2.94 -32.65 -5.73
C GLN A 179 1.53 -32.54 -5.12
N LEU A 180 0.52 -32.14 -5.89
CA LEU A 180 -0.86 -32.06 -5.44
C LEU A 180 -1.39 -33.40 -4.92
N ARG A 181 -1.10 -34.49 -5.62
CA ARG A 181 -1.48 -35.84 -5.19
C ARG A 181 -0.80 -36.29 -3.90
N SER A 182 0.35 -35.72 -3.56
CA SER A 182 1.08 -36.07 -2.33
C SER A 182 0.60 -35.29 -1.10
N LEU A 183 -0.15 -34.20 -1.28
CA LEU A 183 -0.62 -33.34 -0.18
C LEU A 183 -1.73 -33.97 0.67
N ASN A 184 -2.31 -35.11 0.24
CA ASN A 184 -3.29 -35.89 1.02
C ASN A 184 -4.28 -35.04 1.86
N SER A 185 -4.81 -33.95 1.28
CA SER A 185 -5.70 -33.05 2.00
C SER A 185 -6.89 -33.81 2.54
N ASP A 186 -7.06 -33.84 3.87
CA ASP A 186 -8.23 -34.39 4.53
C ASP A 186 -9.35 -33.36 4.43
N ILE A 187 -10.39 -33.68 3.69
CA ILE A 187 -11.51 -32.79 3.43
C ILE A 187 -12.80 -33.50 3.87
N ASP A 188 -13.52 -32.89 4.80
CA ASP A 188 -14.87 -33.35 5.12
C ASP A 188 -15.74 -33.32 3.85
N PRO A 189 -16.30 -34.47 3.41
CA PRO A 189 -17.05 -34.52 2.14
C PRO A 189 -18.25 -33.59 2.07
N VAL A 190 -18.90 -33.30 3.21
CA VAL A 190 -20.04 -32.37 3.30
C VAL A 190 -19.54 -30.94 3.14
N ALA A 191 -18.48 -30.57 3.89
CA ALA A 191 -17.85 -29.26 3.79
C ALA A 191 -17.33 -29.00 2.37
N GLY A 192 -16.65 -29.98 1.78
CA GLY A 192 -16.14 -29.87 0.40
C GLY A 192 -17.25 -29.62 -0.62
N LYS A 193 -18.40 -30.30 -0.48
CA LYS A 193 -19.58 -30.10 -1.34
C LYS A 193 -20.20 -28.72 -1.16
N ASP A 194 -20.38 -28.30 0.08
CA ASP A 194 -21.03 -27.02 0.39
C ASP A 194 -20.14 -25.83 0.01
N MET A 195 -18.81 -25.94 0.21
CA MET A 195 -17.84 -24.99 -0.31
C MET A 195 -17.82 -24.93 -1.84
N LEU A 196 -17.99 -26.06 -2.51
CA LEU A 196 -18.10 -26.08 -3.98
C LEU A 196 -19.36 -25.36 -4.46
N ARG A 197 -20.48 -25.54 -3.75
CA ARG A 197 -21.72 -24.80 -4.03
C ARG A 197 -21.55 -23.30 -3.78
N LEU A 198 -20.88 -22.95 -2.67
CA LEU A 198 -20.56 -21.55 -2.38
C LEU A 198 -19.72 -20.94 -3.49
N LEU A 199 -18.64 -21.61 -3.91
CA LEU A 199 -17.76 -21.15 -5.00
C LEU A 199 -18.53 -20.82 -6.27
N ALA A 200 -19.57 -21.59 -6.60
CA ALA A 200 -20.43 -21.34 -7.75
C ALA A 200 -21.31 -20.09 -7.62
N ASN A 201 -21.62 -19.67 -6.39
CA ASN A 201 -22.57 -18.59 -6.10
C ASN A 201 -21.92 -17.29 -5.66
N LEU A 202 -20.62 -17.30 -5.31
CA LEU A 202 -19.90 -16.09 -4.94
C LEU A 202 -19.86 -15.11 -6.11
N ASP A 203 -20.20 -13.86 -5.83
CA ASP A 203 -20.18 -12.75 -6.79
C ASP A 203 -19.46 -11.53 -6.21
N GLY A 204 -18.20 -11.37 -6.57
CA GLY A 204 -17.35 -10.25 -6.15
C GLY A 204 -17.43 -9.01 -7.05
N THR A 205 -18.29 -8.99 -8.09
CA THR A 205 -18.33 -7.91 -9.08
C THR A 205 -18.64 -6.53 -8.49
N GLN A 206 -19.49 -6.48 -7.48
CA GLN A 206 -19.80 -5.24 -6.76
C GLN A 206 -18.81 -5.00 -5.59
N LEU A 207 -18.28 -6.05 -4.99
CA LEU A 207 -17.39 -5.94 -3.84
C LEU A 207 -16.04 -5.33 -4.21
N VAL A 208 -15.56 -5.59 -5.42
CA VAL A 208 -14.23 -5.12 -5.87
C VAL A 208 -14.10 -3.59 -5.83
N THR A 209 -15.19 -2.86 -6.05
CA THR A 209 -15.22 -1.39 -5.97
C THR A 209 -15.27 -0.85 -4.54
N GLN A 210 -15.52 -1.70 -3.55
CA GLN A 210 -15.59 -1.34 -2.13
C GLN A 210 -14.24 -1.55 -1.42
N ILE A 211 -13.28 -2.21 -2.07
CA ILE A 211 -11.95 -2.45 -1.52
C ILE A 211 -11.17 -1.13 -1.50
N ARG A 212 -10.75 -0.71 -0.31
CA ARG A 212 -10.05 0.56 -0.07
C ARG A 212 -8.55 0.40 0.19
N CYS A 213 -8.11 -0.79 0.59
CA CYS A 213 -6.69 -1.06 0.79
C CYS A 213 -5.99 -1.33 -0.55
N PRO A 214 -4.65 -1.18 -0.61
CA PRO A 214 -3.89 -1.67 -1.76
C PRO A 214 -4.26 -3.09 -2.10
N SER A 215 -4.35 -3.40 -3.39
CA SER A 215 -4.64 -4.76 -3.85
C SER A 215 -3.75 -5.19 -5.00
N LEU A 216 -3.33 -6.45 -4.97
CA LEU A 216 -2.51 -7.12 -5.98
C LEU A 216 -3.22 -8.41 -6.41
N SER A 217 -3.37 -8.62 -7.72
CA SER A 217 -3.86 -9.88 -8.26
C SER A 217 -2.82 -10.53 -9.15
N ILE A 218 -2.51 -11.80 -8.88
CA ILE A 218 -1.52 -12.60 -9.60
C ILE A 218 -2.25 -13.69 -10.38
N PHE A 219 -2.06 -13.71 -11.70
CA PHE A 219 -2.68 -14.67 -12.61
C PHE A 219 -1.64 -15.50 -13.34
N GLY A 220 -1.93 -16.78 -13.56
CA GLY A 220 -1.22 -17.57 -14.54
C GLY A 220 -1.87 -17.42 -15.93
N ALA A 221 -1.07 -17.13 -16.96
CA ALA A 221 -1.58 -16.97 -18.33
C ALA A 221 -2.15 -18.26 -18.92
N LYS A 222 -1.79 -19.42 -18.34
CA LYS A 222 -2.25 -20.76 -18.76
C LYS A 222 -3.37 -21.32 -17.89
N ASP A 223 -3.89 -20.55 -16.95
CA ASP A 223 -4.95 -20.97 -16.05
C ASP A 223 -6.27 -21.21 -16.81
N CYS A 224 -6.73 -22.45 -16.82
CA CYS A 224 -8.00 -22.83 -17.45
C CYS A 224 -9.21 -22.73 -16.49
N LEU A 225 -8.98 -22.62 -15.17
CA LEU A 225 -10.01 -22.46 -14.15
C LEU A 225 -10.37 -20.98 -13.95
N VAL A 226 -9.36 -20.12 -13.96
CA VAL A 226 -9.48 -18.66 -13.85
C VAL A 226 -8.75 -18.02 -15.04
N PRO A 227 -9.45 -17.84 -16.17
CA PRO A 227 -8.84 -17.26 -17.37
C PRO A 227 -8.24 -15.88 -17.10
N VAL A 228 -7.07 -15.61 -17.67
CA VAL A 228 -6.35 -14.33 -17.47
C VAL A 228 -7.21 -13.11 -17.83
N GLN A 229 -8.21 -13.26 -18.71
CA GLN A 229 -9.17 -12.20 -19.06
C GLN A 229 -9.98 -11.70 -17.85
N ALA A 230 -10.03 -12.46 -16.75
CA ALA A 230 -10.64 -12.00 -15.50
C ALA A 230 -9.91 -10.77 -14.93
N SER A 231 -8.64 -10.58 -15.24
CA SER A 231 -7.87 -9.39 -14.85
C SER A 231 -8.44 -8.09 -15.42
N ASN A 232 -9.04 -8.13 -16.61
CA ASN A 232 -9.65 -6.96 -17.27
C ASN A 232 -10.91 -6.43 -16.54
N GLN A 233 -11.44 -7.19 -15.59
CA GLN A 233 -12.61 -6.82 -14.79
C GLN A 233 -12.25 -6.18 -13.46
N LEU A 234 -10.95 -6.07 -13.16
CA LEU A 234 -10.45 -5.43 -11.94
C LEU A 234 -10.30 -3.93 -12.15
N PRO A 235 -10.50 -3.11 -11.09
CA PRO A 235 -10.29 -1.67 -11.18
C PRO A 235 -8.82 -1.33 -11.44
N GLU A 236 -8.56 -0.19 -12.08
CA GLU A 236 -7.19 0.28 -12.39
C GLU A 236 -6.29 0.42 -11.15
N SER A 237 -6.89 0.66 -9.98
CA SER A 237 -6.17 0.72 -8.70
C SER A 237 -5.64 -0.63 -8.23
N ASN A 238 -6.08 -1.75 -8.83
CA ASN A 238 -5.59 -3.08 -8.50
C ASN A 238 -4.31 -3.36 -9.29
N GLU A 239 -3.21 -3.61 -8.60
CA GLU A 239 -1.96 -4.02 -9.23
C GLU A 239 -2.11 -5.45 -9.79
N ILE A 240 -1.66 -5.69 -11.02
CA ILE A 240 -1.80 -6.98 -11.70
C ILE A 240 -0.43 -7.51 -12.08
N LEU A 241 -0.20 -8.80 -11.79
CA LEU A 241 0.92 -9.58 -12.32
C LEU A 241 0.36 -10.78 -13.09
N VAL A 242 0.77 -10.92 -14.34
CA VAL A 242 0.49 -12.09 -15.18
C VAL A 242 1.77 -12.86 -15.42
N ILE A 243 1.77 -14.16 -15.09
CA ILE A 243 2.93 -15.05 -15.26
C ILE A 243 2.67 -15.97 -16.46
N ASP A 244 3.38 -15.76 -17.55
CA ASP A 244 3.14 -16.40 -18.85
C ASP A 244 3.29 -17.92 -18.83
N SER A 245 4.16 -18.45 -17.97
CA SER A 245 4.47 -19.88 -17.87
C SER A 245 3.61 -20.65 -16.88
N ALA A 246 2.85 -19.95 -16.02
CA ALA A 246 2.08 -20.53 -14.93
C ALA A 246 0.62 -20.82 -15.32
N ALA A 247 0.04 -21.85 -14.67
CA ALA A 247 -1.41 -22.11 -14.64
C ALA A 247 -2.02 -21.62 -13.31
N HIS A 248 -2.89 -22.43 -12.67
CA HIS A 248 -3.65 -22.05 -11.47
C HIS A 248 -2.81 -21.90 -10.19
N LEU A 249 -1.59 -22.42 -10.17
CA LEU A 249 -0.73 -22.46 -8.98
C LEU A 249 0.61 -21.73 -9.22
N PRO A 250 0.58 -20.41 -9.53
CA PRO A 250 1.80 -19.65 -9.84
C PRO A 250 2.82 -19.63 -8.70
N HIS A 251 2.36 -19.70 -7.44
CA HIS A 251 3.22 -19.75 -6.25
C HIS A 251 4.02 -21.08 -6.12
N LEU A 252 3.63 -22.14 -6.82
CA LEU A 252 4.38 -23.39 -6.88
C LEU A 252 5.28 -23.47 -8.11
N SER A 253 4.80 -23.01 -9.26
CA SER A 253 5.55 -23.09 -10.51
C SER A 253 6.59 -21.99 -10.68
N CYS A 254 6.29 -20.78 -10.18
CA CYS A 254 7.11 -19.58 -10.30
C CYS A 254 7.32 -18.90 -8.92
N GLU A 255 7.59 -19.70 -7.89
CA GLU A 255 7.69 -19.26 -6.50
C GLU A 255 8.57 -18.02 -6.28
N PRO A 256 9.80 -17.91 -6.84
CA PRO A 256 10.65 -16.76 -6.62
C PRO A 256 10.02 -15.43 -7.11
N GLU A 257 9.36 -15.48 -8.27
CA GLU A 257 8.69 -14.30 -8.85
C GLU A 257 7.47 -13.87 -8.02
N VAL A 258 6.67 -14.85 -7.58
CA VAL A 258 5.50 -14.60 -6.71
C VAL A 258 5.94 -14.08 -5.34
N LEU A 259 6.96 -14.68 -4.74
CA LEU A 259 7.52 -14.27 -3.45
C LEU A 259 8.01 -12.81 -3.50
N GLU A 260 8.84 -12.49 -4.50
CA GLU A 260 9.39 -11.15 -4.66
C GLU A 260 8.28 -10.10 -4.86
N LYS A 261 7.27 -10.45 -5.67
CA LYS A 261 6.13 -9.57 -5.94
C LYS A 261 5.28 -9.33 -4.69
N ILE A 262 4.95 -10.37 -3.92
CA ILE A 262 4.21 -10.25 -2.65
C ILE A 262 5.02 -9.41 -1.66
N ARG A 263 6.31 -9.68 -1.50
CA ARG A 263 7.20 -8.95 -0.62
C ARG A 263 7.23 -7.46 -0.97
N HIS A 264 7.48 -7.15 -2.24
CA HIS A 264 7.52 -5.76 -2.72
C HIS A 264 6.18 -5.04 -2.48
N PHE A 265 5.05 -5.70 -2.80
CA PHE A 265 3.71 -5.17 -2.59
C PHE A 265 3.44 -4.84 -1.10
N ILE A 266 3.78 -5.76 -0.18
CA ILE A 266 3.58 -5.55 1.26
C ILE A 266 4.49 -4.43 1.77
N GLU A 267 5.75 -4.39 1.35
CA GLU A 267 6.66 -3.29 1.70
C GLU A 267 6.12 -1.93 1.21
N LYS A 268 5.63 -1.86 -0.03
CA LYS A 268 4.98 -0.64 -0.58
C LYS A 268 3.74 -0.27 0.24
N SER A 269 2.87 -1.23 0.52
CA SER A 269 1.61 -1.02 1.26
C SER A 269 1.83 -0.50 2.68
N ARG A 270 2.92 -0.88 3.35
CA ARG A 270 3.29 -0.37 4.68
C ARG A 270 3.55 1.13 4.70
N TYR A 271 4.01 1.70 3.59
CA TYR A 271 4.29 3.12 3.44
C TYR A 271 3.12 3.93 2.89
N GLN A 272 1.96 3.30 2.66
CA GLN A 272 0.77 4.03 2.20
C GLN A 272 0.27 4.97 3.29
N LEU A 273 0.01 6.22 2.89
CA LEU A 273 -0.42 7.29 3.77
C LEU A 273 -1.95 7.34 3.88
N ASP A 274 -2.43 7.51 5.09
CA ASP A 274 -3.82 7.92 5.33
C ASP A 274 -3.95 9.43 5.10
N LYS A 275 -4.33 9.80 3.88
CA LYS A 275 -4.45 11.20 3.45
C LYS A 275 -5.42 12.02 4.32
N GLN A 276 -6.48 11.40 4.86
CA GLN A 276 -7.42 12.11 5.74
C GLN A 276 -6.74 12.48 7.07
N GLN A 277 -6.00 11.54 7.66
CA GLN A 277 -5.24 11.84 8.88
C GLN A 277 -4.13 12.86 8.63
N VAL A 278 -3.46 12.79 7.48
CA VAL A 278 -2.45 13.79 7.06
C VAL A 278 -3.09 15.18 6.97
N ALA A 279 -4.21 15.34 6.24
CA ALA A 279 -4.93 16.60 6.10
C ALA A 279 -5.38 17.19 7.44
N GLN A 280 -5.91 16.34 8.34
CA GLN A 280 -6.32 16.75 9.68
C GLN A 280 -5.13 17.19 10.55
N SER A 281 -3.97 16.54 10.39
CA SER A 281 -2.79 16.90 11.16
C SER A 281 -2.25 18.27 10.76
N PHE A 282 -2.09 18.49 9.47
CA PHE A 282 -1.70 19.79 8.95
C PHE A 282 -2.72 20.87 9.36
N GLY A 283 -4.02 20.58 9.27
CA GLY A 283 -5.08 21.49 9.71
C GLY A 283 -4.95 21.90 11.19
N ARG A 284 -4.61 20.96 12.08
CA ARG A 284 -4.37 21.25 13.50
C ARG A 284 -3.09 22.07 13.73
N ALA A 285 -2.11 21.94 12.85
CA ALA A 285 -0.85 22.65 12.93
C ALA A 285 -0.90 24.05 12.29
N ALA A 286 -1.97 24.44 11.59
CA ALA A 286 -2.02 25.64 10.75
C ALA A 286 -1.54 26.92 11.46
N GLU A 287 -1.96 27.14 12.71
CA GLU A 287 -1.58 28.33 13.48
C GLU A 287 -0.10 28.35 13.91
N THR A 288 0.51 27.19 14.10
CA THR A 288 1.90 27.04 14.57
C THR A 288 2.88 26.70 13.46
N TYR A 289 2.38 26.34 12.29
CA TYR A 289 3.15 25.81 11.17
C TYR A 289 4.30 26.75 10.78
N ASP A 290 4.01 28.02 10.50
CA ASP A 290 5.00 28.98 10.03
C ASP A 290 6.12 29.26 11.05
N SER A 291 5.84 29.09 12.34
CA SER A 291 6.85 29.27 13.39
C SER A 291 7.85 28.11 13.46
N ALA A 292 7.47 26.93 13.01
CA ALA A 292 8.28 25.71 13.07
C ALA A 292 8.79 25.24 11.70
N ALA A 293 8.24 25.77 10.59
CA ALA A 293 8.56 25.33 9.22
C ALA A 293 9.85 25.94 8.65
N HIS A 294 10.97 25.87 9.44
CA HIS A 294 12.24 26.47 9.05
C HIS A 294 12.83 25.86 7.80
N ILE A 295 12.82 24.53 7.72
CA ILE A 295 13.37 23.80 6.57
C ILE A 295 12.55 24.01 5.29
N GLN A 296 11.20 24.04 5.43
CA GLN A 296 10.31 24.30 4.31
C GLN A 296 10.52 25.71 3.75
N ARG A 297 10.70 26.69 4.61
CA ARG A 297 11.00 28.08 4.22
C ARG A 297 12.37 28.17 3.54
N TRP A 298 13.40 27.63 4.15
CA TRP A 298 14.75 27.56 3.59
C TRP A 298 14.79 26.91 2.20
N SER A 299 14.03 25.83 2.03
CA SER A 299 13.88 25.13 0.74
C SER A 299 13.15 25.98 -0.29
N SER A 300 12.04 26.59 0.10
CA SER A 300 11.21 27.40 -0.80
C SER A 300 11.95 28.64 -1.32
N GLU A 301 12.70 29.34 -0.47
CA GLU A 301 13.53 30.48 -0.90
C GLU A 301 14.49 30.08 -2.02
N ARG A 302 15.17 28.92 -1.87
CA ARG A 302 16.08 28.39 -2.89
C ARG A 302 15.36 27.92 -4.16
N LEU A 303 14.16 27.39 -4.03
CA LEU A 303 13.34 27.02 -5.17
C LEU A 303 12.87 28.26 -5.93
N LEU A 304 12.49 29.34 -5.22
CA LEU A 304 12.11 30.63 -5.81
C LEU A 304 13.28 31.29 -6.55
N GLU A 305 14.52 31.18 -6.05
CA GLU A 305 15.72 31.67 -6.74
C GLU A 305 15.99 30.94 -8.05
N ARG A 306 15.58 29.68 -8.16
CA ARG A 306 15.74 28.85 -9.38
C ARG A 306 14.69 29.13 -10.44
N LEU A 307 13.59 29.81 -10.10
CA LEU A 307 12.56 30.19 -11.06
C LEU A 307 13.12 31.17 -12.08
N ASN A 308 13.37 30.68 -13.28
CA ASN A 308 13.84 31.46 -14.43
C ASN A 308 13.02 31.10 -15.67
N PRO A 309 11.74 31.46 -15.71
CA PRO A 309 10.89 31.15 -16.87
C PRO A 309 11.38 31.91 -18.12
N SER A 310 11.41 31.19 -19.22
CA SER A 310 11.82 31.76 -20.54
C SER A 310 10.71 32.60 -21.18
N GLU A 311 9.45 32.40 -20.79
CA GLU A 311 8.27 33.07 -21.31
C GLU A 311 7.51 33.81 -20.20
N PRO A 312 6.71 34.83 -20.53
CA PRO A 312 5.87 35.53 -19.56
C PRO A 312 4.85 34.58 -18.93
N ILE A 313 4.88 34.50 -17.62
CA ILE A 313 3.96 33.67 -16.82
C ILE A 313 2.68 34.45 -16.52
N LYS A 314 1.53 33.90 -16.93
CA LYS A 314 0.20 34.48 -16.71
C LYS A 314 -0.61 33.71 -15.66
N SER A 315 -0.32 32.42 -15.47
CA SER A 315 -1.07 31.53 -14.59
C SER A 315 -0.14 30.60 -13.80
N ILE A 316 -0.28 30.62 -12.49
CA ILE A 316 0.58 29.85 -11.56
C ILE A 316 -0.30 29.01 -10.64
N VAL A 317 0.14 27.77 -10.36
CA VAL A 317 -0.35 26.96 -9.25
C VAL A 317 0.76 26.81 -8.22
N ASP A 318 0.47 27.14 -6.96
CA ASP A 318 1.24 26.73 -5.81
C ASP A 318 0.62 25.46 -5.22
N LEU A 319 1.22 24.30 -5.52
CA LEU A 319 0.69 22.98 -5.19
C LEU A 319 1.23 22.52 -3.82
N GLY A 320 0.31 22.34 -2.86
CA GLY A 320 0.61 22.15 -1.44
C GLY A 320 0.95 23.48 -0.75
N CYS A 321 0.10 24.49 -0.99
CA CYS A 321 0.35 25.88 -0.56
C CYS A 321 0.31 26.08 0.97
N GLY A 322 -0.26 25.17 1.75
CA GLY A 322 -0.33 25.22 3.20
C GLY A 322 -0.96 26.50 3.73
N THR A 323 -0.21 27.28 4.52
CA THR A 323 -0.63 28.56 5.10
C THR A 323 -0.66 29.72 4.11
N GLY A 324 -0.24 29.49 2.85
CA GLY A 324 -0.23 30.50 1.79
C GLY A 324 0.98 31.46 1.82
N THR A 325 1.89 31.31 2.76
CA THR A 325 3.06 32.19 2.88
C THR A 325 3.91 32.22 1.61
N GLN A 326 4.15 31.05 1.00
CA GLN A 326 4.92 30.93 -0.24
C GLN A 326 4.13 31.43 -1.45
N THR A 327 2.81 31.21 -1.45
CA THR A 327 1.90 31.69 -2.50
C THR A 327 1.98 33.22 -2.64
N VAL A 328 2.08 33.94 -1.53
CA VAL A 328 2.26 35.41 -1.53
C VAL A 328 3.62 35.82 -2.10
N LEU A 329 4.69 35.07 -1.82
CA LEU A 329 6.00 35.34 -2.40
C LEU A 329 5.99 35.13 -3.93
N LEU A 330 5.28 34.11 -4.42
CA LEU A 330 5.04 33.91 -5.86
C LEU A 330 4.27 35.09 -6.46
N GLN A 331 3.23 35.60 -5.80
CA GLN A 331 2.47 36.76 -6.24
C GLN A 331 3.34 38.02 -6.34
N ASN A 332 4.22 38.24 -5.35
CA ASN A 332 5.16 39.37 -5.37
C ASN A 332 6.19 39.25 -6.52
N LYS A 333 6.64 38.02 -6.82
CA LYS A 333 7.58 37.77 -7.92
C LYS A 333 6.91 37.88 -9.30
N PHE A 334 5.64 37.51 -9.41
CA PHE A 334 4.85 37.53 -10.65
C PHE A 334 3.56 38.33 -10.48
N PRO A 335 3.63 39.67 -10.32
CA PRO A 335 2.49 40.50 -9.93
C PRO A 335 1.35 40.54 -10.98
N GLN A 336 1.64 40.16 -12.23
CA GLN A 336 0.65 40.11 -13.32
C GLN A 336 0.05 38.70 -13.50
N ALA A 337 0.56 37.68 -12.79
CA ALA A 337 0.06 36.34 -12.93
C ALA A 337 -1.16 36.09 -12.05
N GLN A 338 -2.10 35.30 -12.55
CA GLN A 338 -3.18 34.73 -11.77
C GLN A 338 -2.65 33.55 -10.96
N ILE A 339 -2.73 33.61 -9.64
CA ILE A 339 -2.19 32.57 -8.75
C ILE A 339 -3.30 31.79 -8.10
N THR A 340 -3.20 30.48 -8.15
CA THR A 340 -4.05 29.53 -7.45
C THR A 340 -3.23 28.75 -6.43
N GLY A 341 -3.51 28.93 -5.14
CA GLY A 341 -3.00 28.09 -4.06
C GLY A 341 -3.86 26.84 -3.92
N VAL A 342 -3.25 25.66 -4.08
CA VAL A 342 -3.92 24.36 -3.98
C VAL A 342 -3.39 23.60 -2.78
N ASP A 343 -4.28 23.11 -1.92
CA ASP A 343 -3.93 22.22 -0.82
C ASP A 343 -5.07 21.22 -0.57
N PHE A 344 -4.74 20.01 -0.14
CA PHE A 344 -5.76 19.00 0.16
C PHE A 344 -6.35 19.14 1.58
N SER A 345 -5.76 19.99 2.44
CA SER A 345 -6.23 20.29 3.78
C SER A 345 -7.13 21.54 3.79
N ALA A 346 -8.45 21.33 3.81
CA ALA A 346 -9.40 22.44 3.89
C ALA A 346 -9.16 23.39 5.09
N PRO A 347 -8.76 22.92 6.31
CA PRO A 347 -8.41 23.81 7.41
C PRO A 347 -7.16 24.67 7.15
N MET A 348 -6.13 24.14 6.45
CA MET A 348 -4.97 24.95 6.03
C MET A 348 -5.39 26.08 5.09
N LEU A 349 -6.23 25.78 4.11
CA LEU A 349 -6.76 26.79 3.19
C LEU A 349 -7.65 27.84 3.88
N ALA A 350 -8.44 27.42 4.89
CA ALA A 350 -9.22 28.36 5.68
C ALA A 350 -8.30 29.35 6.43
N TYR A 351 -7.20 28.84 6.99
CA TYR A 351 -6.18 29.67 7.63
C TYR A 351 -5.50 30.61 6.62
N ALA A 352 -5.07 30.09 5.46
CA ALA A 352 -4.47 30.89 4.39
C ALA A 352 -5.39 32.03 3.95
N ARG A 353 -6.67 31.76 3.68
CA ARG A 353 -7.68 32.77 3.32
C ARG A 353 -7.84 33.84 4.40
N SER A 354 -7.82 33.47 5.68
CA SER A 354 -8.00 34.41 6.78
C SER A 354 -6.82 35.36 6.95
N ASN A 355 -5.60 34.88 6.69
CA ASN A 355 -4.37 35.64 6.88
C ASN A 355 -3.96 36.46 5.65
N GLN A 356 -4.35 36.03 4.43
CA GLN A 356 -3.99 36.66 3.16
C GLN A 356 -5.17 37.43 2.54
N LYS A 357 -5.94 38.18 3.38
CA LYS A 357 -7.21 38.85 2.99
C LYS A 357 -7.11 39.85 1.84
N ASN A 358 -5.94 40.44 1.60
CA ASN A 358 -5.74 41.48 0.60
C ASN A 358 -5.10 40.94 -0.70
N SER A 359 -5.02 39.61 -0.89
CA SER A 359 -4.43 38.98 -2.06
C SER A 359 -5.49 38.64 -3.11
N SER A 360 -5.12 38.73 -4.39
CA SER A 360 -5.91 38.24 -5.52
C SER A 360 -5.78 36.73 -5.74
N ILE A 361 -5.22 36.02 -4.75
CA ILE A 361 -4.96 34.58 -4.81
C ILE A 361 -6.28 33.80 -4.75
N GLN A 362 -6.44 32.86 -5.66
CA GLN A 362 -7.50 31.86 -5.61
C GLN A 362 -7.06 30.67 -4.73
N TRP A 363 -7.94 30.16 -3.89
CA TRP A 363 -7.66 29.04 -3.01
C TRP A 363 -8.55 27.86 -3.36
N LEU A 364 -7.96 26.72 -3.71
CA LEU A 364 -8.64 25.50 -4.15
C LEU A 364 -8.27 24.32 -3.26
N CYS A 365 -9.30 23.64 -2.72
CA CYS A 365 -9.11 22.38 -2.00
C CYS A 365 -9.13 21.23 -3.00
N SER A 366 -7.97 20.59 -3.24
CA SER A 366 -7.83 19.47 -4.17
C SER A 366 -6.63 18.62 -3.83
N ASP A 367 -6.72 17.32 -4.12
CA ASP A 367 -5.60 16.39 -4.02
C ASP A 367 -4.67 16.55 -5.24
N ALA A 368 -3.36 16.43 -5.03
CA ALA A 368 -2.38 16.47 -6.12
C ALA A 368 -2.49 15.27 -7.08
N GLU A 369 -3.09 14.16 -6.62
CA GLU A 369 -3.36 12.97 -7.45
C GLU A 369 -4.70 13.04 -8.22
N ASP A 370 -5.53 14.10 -7.96
CA ASP A 370 -6.80 14.36 -8.65
C ASP A 370 -7.11 15.86 -8.58
N LEU A 371 -6.50 16.64 -9.49
CA LEU A 371 -6.58 18.09 -9.48
C LEU A 371 -7.86 18.60 -10.15
N ALA A 372 -8.69 19.30 -9.37
CA ALA A 372 -9.90 19.98 -9.86
C ALA A 372 -9.57 21.25 -10.66
N LEU A 373 -8.67 21.12 -11.65
CA LEU A 373 -8.23 22.18 -12.56
C LEU A 373 -8.35 21.71 -14.01
N GLU A 374 -8.61 22.66 -14.91
CA GLU A 374 -8.75 22.38 -16.33
C GLU A 374 -7.42 21.94 -16.96
N THR A 375 -7.52 21.06 -17.96
CA THR A 375 -6.39 20.64 -18.79
C THR A 375 -5.79 21.84 -19.53
N GLN A 376 -4.45 21.90 -19.60
CA GLN A 376 -3.71 22.95 -20.33
C GLN A 376 -4.16 24.37 -19.95
N SER A 377 -4.15 24.68 -18.66
CA SER A 377 -4.63 25.96 -18.13
C SER A 377 -3.59 26.72 -17.31
N LYS A 378 -2.38 26.16 -17.12
CA LYS A 378 -1.35 26.72 -16.25
C LYS A 378 0.00 26.80 -16.93
N ASP A 379 0.70 27.93 -16.75
CA ASP A 379 2.03 28.15 -17.33
C ASP A 379 3.13 27.66 -16.38
N LEU A 380 2.88 27.74 -15.09
CA LEU A 380 3.86 27.37 -14.04
C LEU A 380 3.17 26.62 -12.89
N ILE A 381 3.77 25.52 -12.50
CA ILE A 381 3.44 24.84 -11.24
C ILE A 381 4.67 24.91 -10.33
N PHE A 382 4.45 25.38 -9.12
CA PHE A 382 5.42 25.43 -8.03
C PHE A 382 4.95 24.50 -6.93
N SER A 383 5.85 23.65 -6.39
CA SER A 383 5.52 22.76 -5.28
C SER A 383 6.70 22.61 -4.34
N ASN A 384 6.53 22.92 -3.07
CA ASN A 384 7.58 22.81 -2.06
C ASN A 384 7.12 21.98 -0.87
N PHE A 385 7.77 20.84 -0.60
CA PHE A 385 7.48 19.95 0.52
C PHE A 385 6.01 19.49 0.56
N ALA A 386 5.42 19.19 -0.60
CA ALA A 386 4.04 18.72 -0.73
C ALA A 386 3.93 17.30 -1.30
N LEU A 387 4.62 17.01 -2.40
CA LEU A 387 4.42 15.76 -3.16
C LEU A 387 4.90 14.49 -2.42
N GLN A 388 5.68 14.60 -1.35
CA GLN A 388 5.99 13.47 -0.48
C GLN A 388 4.77 12.93 0.29
N TRP A 389 3.64 13.62 0.26
CA TRP A 389 2.37 13.21 0.84
C TRP A 389 1.43 12.53 -0.16
N CYS A 390 1.88 12.35 -1.40
CA CYS A 390 1.22 11.51 -2.39
C CYS A 390 1.59 10.04 -2.15
N ASN A 391 0.64 9.15 -2.37
CA ASN A 391 0.86 7.71 -2.25
C ASN A 391 1.62 7.15 -3.45
N ASP A 392 1.40 7.73 -4.64
CA ASP A 392 2.11 7.37 -5.85
C ASP A 392 2.55 8.65 -6.61
N LEU A 393 3.74 8.60 -7.18
CA LEU A 393 4.28 9.71 -7.97
C LEU A 393 3.59 9.81 -9.34
N THR A 394 3.22 8.67 -9.92
CA THR A 394 2.71 8.63 -11.30
C THR A 394 1.39 9.37 -11.47
N PRO A 395 0.34 9.16 -10.66
CA PRO A 395 -0.89 9.93 -10.75
C PRO A 395 -0.68 11.43 -10.55
N SER A 396 0.09 11.82 -9.53
CA SER A 396 0.34 13.24 -9.24
C SER A 396 1.11 13.93 -10.36
N LEU A 397 2.11 13.28 -10.96
CA LEU A 397 2.84 13.81 -12.09
C LEU A 397 1.99 13.87 -13.37
N ALA A 398 1.10 12.89 -13.58
CA ALA A 398 0.16 12.90 -14.69
C ALA A 398 -0.82 14.08 -14.61
N GLU A 399 -1.34 14.38 -13.41
CA GLU A 399 -2.20 15.53 -13.17
C GLU A 399 -1.46 16.86 -13.37
N ILE A 400 -0.24 16.98 -12.84
CA ILE A 400 0.63 18.14 -13.06
C ILE A 400 0.86 18.34 -14.57
N PHE A 401 1.20 17.26 -15.28
CA PHE A 401 1.39 17.32 -16.75
C PHE A 401 0.10 17.68 -17.48
N ARG A 402 -1.04 17.15 -17.07
CA ARG A 402 -2.34 17.43 -17.68
C ARG A 402 -2.69 18.91 -17.63
N ILE A 403 -2.54 19.55 -16.46
CA ILE A 403 -2.96 20.94 -16.25
C ILE A 403 -1.97 21.96 -16.81
N LEU A 404 -0.70 21.60 -17.04
CA LEU A 404 0.28 22.48 -17.67
C LEU A 404 -0.07 22.75 -19.14
N ASN A 405 0.11 23.99 -19.57
CA ASN A 405 0.10 24.38 -20.97
C ASN A 405 1.28 23.74 -21.74
N PRO A 406 1.24 23.62 -23.07
CA PRO A 406 2.44 23.31 -23.84
C PRO A 406 3.58 24.28 -23.46
N GLU A 407 4.81 23.79 -23.31
CA GLU A 407 5.98 24.51 -22.77
C GLU A 407 5.81 25.04 -21.34
N GLY A 408 4.73 24.67 -20.65
CA GLY A 408 4.51 24.97 -19.23
C GLY A 408 5.57 24.33 -18.35
N GLN A 409 5.91 24.97 -17.25
CA GLN A 409 7.05 24.61 -16.41
C GLN A 409 6.60 24.09 -15.04
N PHE A 410 7.27 23.06 -14.57
CA PHE A 410 7.10 22.50 -13.23
C PHE A 410 8.37 22.65 -12.42
N TYR A 411 8.28 23.33 -11.28
CA TYR A 411 9.36 23.47 -10.30
C TYR A 411 8.96 22.87 -8.96
N PHE A 412 9.83 22.07 -8.38
CA PHE A 412 9.52 21.43 -7.10
C PHE A 412 10.75 21.23 -6.20
N ALA A 413 10.47 21.15 -4.90
CA ALA A 413 11.43 20.72 -3.90
C ALA A 413 10.78 19.71 -2.95
N ILE A 414 11.47 18.62 -2.68
CA ILE A 414 10.97 17.49 -1.90
C ILE A 414 12.09 16.88 -1.04
N PRO A 415 11.73 16.22 0.07
CA PRO A 415 12.70 15.42 0.81
C PRO A 415 13.20 14.24 -0.04
N GLY A 416 14.50 14.00 0.00
CA GLY A 416 15.16 12.85 -0.61
C GLY A 416 15.46 11.72 0.38
N PRO A 417 16.01 10.59 -0.08
CA PRO A 417 16.15 9.36 0.70
C PRO A 417 16.96 9.48 1.99
N LYS A 418 17.93 10.39 2.02
CA LYS A 418 18.79 10.60 3.20
C LYS A 418 18.16 11.53 4.25
N THR A 419 16.95 12.05 4.03
CA THR A 419 16.26 12.87 5.04
C THR A 419 16.01 12.08 6.31
N LEU A 420 16.40 12.65 7.46
CA LEU A 420 16.25 12.09 8.80
C LEU A 420 16.84 10.66 8.93
N TRP A 421 17.94 10.38 8.22
CA TRP A 421 18.56 9.06 8.22
C TRP A 421 19.04 8.64 9.60
N GLU A 422 19.55 9.59 10.43
CA GLU A 422 19.97 9.34 11.80
C GLU A 422 18.79 8.84 12.66
N LEU A 423 17.66 9.50 12.54
CA LEU A 423 16.44 9.15 13.27
C LEU A 423 15.89 7.79 12.80
N ARG A 424 15.95 7.52 11.49
CA ARG A 424 15.53 6.22 10.91
C ARG A 424 16.42 5.08 11.39
N GLU A 425 17.75 5.29 11.41
CA GLU A 425 18.71 4.28 11.89
C GLU A 425 18.48 3.98 13.36
N VAL A 426 18.26 5.00 14.19
CA VAL A 426 18.05 4.81 15.62
C VAL A 426 16.70 4.11 15.90
N TRP A 427 15.63 4.48 15.19
CA TRP A 427 14.35 3.79 15.32
C TRP A 427 14.44 2.31 14.95
N SER A 428 15.20 1.94 13.93
CA SER A 428 15.40 0.54 13.55
C SER A 428 16.06 -0.32 14.63
N GLN A 429 16.72 0.31 15.62
CA GLN A 429 17.30 -0.36 16.79
C GLN A 429 16.29 -0.50 17.95
N VAL A 430 15.19 0.24 17.91
CA VAL A 430 14.14 0.26 18.96
C VAL A 430 13.02 -0.70 18.63
N ASP A 431 12.49 -0.61 17.41
CA ASP A 431 11.42 -1.46 16.89
C ASP A 431 11.46 -1.53 15.35
N ASN A 432 10.50 -2.23 14.75
CA ASN A 432 10.36 -2.37 13.29
C ASN A 432 9.19 -1.57 12.70
N ASP A 433 8.57 -0.71 13.51
CA ASP A 433 7.52 0.16 13.03
C ASP A 433 8.09 1.24 12.09
N ILE A 434 7.26 1.71 11.19
CA ILE A 434 7.62 2.84 10.33
C ILE A 434 7.44 4.12 11.13
N HIS A 435 8.53 4.83 11.39
CA HIS A 435 8.54 6.12 12.09
C HIS A 435 8.80 7.30 11.16
N ILE A 436 9.39 7.04 9.99
CA ILE A 436 9.76 8.05 9.00
C ILE A 436 9.35 7.58 7.63
N ASN A 437 8.77 8.48 6.84
CA ASN A 437 8.37 8.20 5.46
C ASN A 437 9.56 7.72 4.61
N ARG A 438 9.27 6.90 3.59
CA ARG A 438 10.21 6.61 2.52
C ARG A 438 10.10 7.74 1.49
N PHE A 439 11.23 8.29 1.08
CA PHE A 439 11.30 9.33 0.07
C PHE A 439 11.93 8.77 -1.20
N ALA A 440 11.35 9.14 -2.35
CA ALA A 440 11.85 8.70 -3.65
C ALA A 440 13.23 9.30 -3.95
N SER A 441 14.08 8.50 -4.59
CA SER A 441 15.41 8.92 -5.01
C SER A 441 15.35 9.84 -6.24
N LEU A 442 16.44 10.55 -6.47
CA LEU A 442 16.62 11.37 -7.67
C LEU A 442 16.39 10.57 -8.96
N GLN A 443 16.87 9.33 -9.01
CA GLN A 443 16.67 8.45 -10.16
C GLN A 443 15.19 8.05 -10.36
N GLN A 444 14.46 7.78 -9.27
CA GLN A 444 13.02 7.48 -9.35
C GLN A 444 12.23 8.68 -9.85
N TRP A 445 12.57 9.90 -9.40
CA TRP A 445 11.97 11.13 -9.90
C TRP A 445 12.27 11.35 -11.38
N GLN A 446 13.54 11.18 -11.79
CA GLN A 446 13.95 11.28 -13.18
C GLN A 446 13.12 10.35 -14.08
N SER A 447 13.10 9.05 -13.73
CA SER A 447 12.37 8.04 -14.49
C SER A 447 10.87 8.31 -14.54
N ALA A 448 10.26 8.75 -13.42
CA ALA A 448 8.84 9.06 -13.36
C ALA A 448 8.47 10.27 -14.25
N LEU A 449 9.24 11.36 -14.18
CA LEU A 449 9.03 12.55 -15.02
C LEU A 449 9.15 12.21 -16.50
N GLU A 450 10.20 11.48 -16.88
CA GLU A 450 10.42 11.07 -18.27
C GLU A 450 9.33 10.14 -18.80
N SER A 451 8.84 9.20 -17.97
CA SER A 451 7.77 8.27 -18.35
C SER A 451 6.42 8.96 -18.61
N ILE A 452 6.15 10.07 -17.94
CA ILE A 452 4.94 10.90 -18.15
C ILE A 452 5.05 11.75 -19.42
N GLY A 453 6.27 12.03 -19.90
CA GLY A 453 6.51 12.83 -21.09
C GLY A 453 7.11 14.22 -20.84
N PHE A 454 7.52 14.51 -19.60
CA PHE A 454 8.25 15.75 -19.31
C PHE A 454 9.60 15.78 -20.05
N SER A 455 9.94 16.96 -20.56
CA SER A 455 11.21 17.27 -21.21
C SER A 455 12.06 18.20 -20.33
N LYS A 456 13.32 18.41 -20.74
CA LYS A 456 14.26 19.32 -20.07
C LYS A 456 14.33 19.13 -18.56
N VAL A 457 14.29 17.85 -18.12
CA VAL A 457 14.31 17.51 -16.70
C VAL A 457 15.67 17.83 -16.10
N VAL A 458 15.70 18.69 -15.09
CA VAL A 458 16.91 19.05 -14.35
C VAL A 458 16.67 18.75 -12.88
N LEU A 459 17.45 17.84 -12.32
CA LEU A 459 17.38 17.46 -10.91
C LEU A 459 18.72 17.70 -10.20
N SER A 460 18.64 18.14 -8.97
CA SER A 460 19.81 18.28 -8.09
C SER A 460 19.40 18.03 -6.65
N ASN A 461 20.33 17.60 -5.80
CA ASN A 461 20.07 17.52 -4.37
C ASN A 461 20.99 18.46 -3.57
N THR A 462 20.52 18.87 -2.41
CA THR A 462 21.24 19.68 -1.46
C THR A 462 20.99 19.16 -0.05
N THR A 463 22.03 19.02 0.74
CA THR A 463 21.93 18.62 2.13
C THR A 463 21.89 19.84 3.04
N ASN A 464 20.93 19.88 3.97
CA ASN A 464 20.90 20.82 5.09
C ASN A 464 20.91 20.01 6.39
N ILE A 465 21.63 20.47 7.41
CA ILE A 465 21.65 19.83 8.73
C ILE A 465 21.13 20.83 9.74
N GLU A 466 20.00 20.51 10.35
CA GLU A 466 19.48 21.26 11.50
C GLU A 466 20.04 20.67 12.80
N TYR A 467 20.39 21.51 13.74
CA TYR A 467 20.91 21.11 15.04
C TYR A 467 19.92 21.45 16.14
N HIS A 468 19.52 20.47 16.92
CA HIS A 468 18.55 20.61 17.99
C HIS A 468 19.22 20.47 19.36
N PRO A 469 18.76 21.22 20.40
CA PRO A 469 19.27 21.11 21.75
C PRO A 469 19.08 19.73 22.37
N SER A 470 18.03 19.03 21.98
CA SER A 470 17.75 17.64 22.40
C SER A 470 16.99 16.86 21.32
N VAL A 471 17.05 15.54 21.40
CA VAL A 471 16.21 14.65 20.54
C VAL A 471 14.72 14.90 20.80
N LYS A 472 14.34 15.30 21.99
CA LYS A 472 12.95 15.67 22.31
C LYS A 472 12.52 16.92 21.52
N ASP A 473 13.38 17.91 21.40
CA ASP A 473 13.09 19.13 20.62
C ASP A 473 13.00 18.83 19.13
N LEU A 474 13.84 17.95 18.60
CA LEU A 474 13.74 17.43 17.25
C LEU A 474 12.36 16.80 16.99
N LEU A 475 11.94 15.85 17.82
CA LEU A 475 10.65 15.18 17.69
C LEU A 475 9.47 16.15 17.84
N TRP A 476 9.61 17.13 18.74
CA TRP A 476 8.60 18.15 18.95
C TRP A 476 8.47 19.07 17.73
N ASN A 477 9.57 19.47 17.11
CA ASN A 477 9.58 20.29 15.89
C ASN A 477 8.85 19.57 14.75
N LEU A 478 9.19 18.29 14.47
CA LEU A 478 8.51 17.47 13.46
C LEU A 478 7.00 17.36 13.70
N LYS A 479 6.58 17.25 14.96
CA LYS A 479 5.18 17.22 15.34
C LYS A 479 4.49 18.57 15.13
N THR A 480 5.17 19.67 15.42
CA THR A 480 4.61 21.03 15.35
C THR A 480 4.30 21.44 13.91
N VAL A 481 5.10 21.01 12.95
CA VAL A 481 4.80 21.21 11.51
C VAL A 481 3.76 20.22 10.95
N GLY A 482 3.18 19.35 11.77
CA GLY A 482 2.23 18.34 11.31
C GLY A 482 2.85 17.18 10.54
N ALA A 483 4.19 17.15 10.38
CA ALA A 483 4.92 16.12 9.66
C ALA A 483 5.12 14.86 10.51
N THR A 484 4.03 14.31 11.01
CA THR A 484 4.03 13.04 11.77
C THR A 484 3.83 11.85 10.84
N ASN A 485 4.14 10.66 11.34
CA ASN A 485 3.99 9.44 10.58
C ASN A 485 2.53 8.99 10.46
N TYR A 486 2.02 8.92 9.24
CA TYR A 486 0.67 8.46 8.89
C TYR A 486 0.67 7.24 7.97
N ASN A 487 1.80 6.53 7.88
CA ASN A 487 1.89 5.28 7.14
C ASN A 487 1.04 4.18 7.77
N SER A 488 0.49 3.29 6.95
CA SER A 488 -0.29 2.14 7.42
C SER A 488 0.54 1.17 8.29
N GLY A 489 1.85 1.13 8.08
CA GLY A 489 2.81 0.36 8.89
C GLY A 489 3.28 1.04 10.19
N LYS A 490 2.68 2.17 10.59
CA LYS A 490 3.00 2.81 11.88
C LYS A 490 2.45 1.99 13.05
N SER A 491 3.07 2.14 14.23
CA SER A 491 2.52 1.59 15.47
C SER A 491 1.13 2.13 15.76
N LYS A 492 0.19 1.24 16.09
CA LYS A 492 -1.15 1.60 16.56
C LYS A 492 -1.18 1.96 18.05
N HIS A 493 -0.08 1.75 18.76
CA HIS A 493 0.06 2.09 20.17
C HIS A 493 0.86 3.38 20.34
N LEU A 494 0.54 4.15 21.38
CA LEU A 494 1.34 5.29 21.79
C LEU A 494 2.76 4.81 22.09
N THR A 495 3.76 5.50 21.55
CA THR A 495 5.17 5.20 21.83
C THR A 495 5.42 5.24 23.34
N GLY A 496 5.70 4.09 23.93
CA GLY A 496 5.86 3.96 25.37
C GLY A 496 7.09 4.72 25.88
N LYS A 497 7.07 5.14 27.16
CA LYS A 497 8.21 5.84 27.79
C LYS A 497 9.54 5.09 27.67
N GLN A 498 9.49 3.75 27.66
CA GLN A 498 10.70 2.93 27.49
C GLN A 498 11.27 3.00 26.06
N HIS A 499 10.42 3.01 25.03
CA HIS A 499 10.86 3.18 23.64
C HIS A 499 11.53 4.56 23.43
N LEU A 500 10.90 5.62 23.96
CA LEU A 500 11.52 6.96 23.90
C LEU A 500 12.88 7.03 24.64
N LYS A 501 13.02 6.38 25.80
CA LYS A 501 14.30 6.31 26.50
C LYS A 501 15.37 5.58 25.68
N ARG A 502 15.01 4.46 25.02
CA ARG A 502 15.92 3.74 24.11
C ARG A 502 16.30 4.60 22.92
N LEU A 503 15.33 5.28 22.31
CA LEU A 503 15.56 6.21 21.20
C LEU A 503 16.58 7.30 21.60
N TYR A 504 16.34 8.01 22.70
CA TYR A 504 17.20 9.08 23.16
C TYR A 504 18.63 8.58 23.39
N LYS A 505 18.77 7.46 24.10
CA LYS A 505 20.08 6.84 24.37
C LYS A 505 20.79 6.42 23.08
N ALA A 506 20.08 5.85 22.12
CA ALA A 506 20.66 5.42 20.85
C ALA A 506 21.04 6.61 19.95
N TYR A 507 20.37 7.76 20.09
CA TYR A 507 20.70 8.99 19.34
C TYR A 507 21.95 9.72 19.88
N GLU A 508 22.39 9.44 21.15
CA GLU A 508 23.58 10.05 21.76
C GLU A 508 24.84 9.86 20.91
N LYS A 509 24.94 8.78 20.12
CA LYS A 509 26.06 8.54 19.21
C LYS A 509 26.26 9.62 18.13
N TYR A 510 25.23 10.42 17.86
CA TYR A 510 25.26 11.54 16.91
C TYR A 510 25.44 12.90 17.59
N GLN A 511 25.52 12.95 18.92
CA GLN A 511 25.68 14.20 19.64
C GLN A 511 26.98 14.89 19.23
N THR A 512 26.87 16.15 18.87
CA THR A 512 28.07 16.96 18.52
C THR A 512 28.88 17.33 19.74
N SER A 513 30.12 17.81 19.53
CA SER A 513 30.97 18.34 20.60
C SER A 513 30.35 19.54 21.34
N GLN A 514 29.37 20.21 20.71
CA GLN A 514 28.61 21.32 21.31
C GLN A 514 27.38 20.86 22.08
N GLY A 515 27.14 19.55 22.19
CA GLY A 515 25.98 18.97 22.88
C GLY A 515 24.66 18.96 22.10
N THR A 516 24.67 19.35 20.83
CA THR A 516 23.51 19.38 19.96
C THR A 516 23.33 18.08 19.16
N PHE A 517 22.14 17.86 18.65
CA PHE A 517 21.75 16.65 17.91
C PHE A 517 21.38 17.02 16.45
N PRO A 518 22.07 16.44 15.45
CA PRO A 518 21.81 16.74 14.04
C PRO A 518 20.50 16.10 13.56
N ALA A 519 19.85 16.74 12.61
CA ALA A 519 18.78 16.20 11.79
C ALA A 519 19.09 16.54 10.33
N THR A 520 19.44 15.54 9.55
CA THR A 520 19.82 15.72 8.15
C THR A 520 18.58 15.83 7.27
N TRP A 521 18.54 16.86 6.43
CA TRP A 521 17.57 17.05 5.37
C TRP A 521 18.27 16.95 4.02
N ASP A 522 17.97 15.90 3.28
CA ASP A 522 18.37 15.71 1.89
C ASP A 522 17.23 16.23 1.02
N ILE A 523 17.45 17.31 0.27
CA ILE A 523 16.38 17.97 -0.48
C ILE A 523 16.69 17.87 -1.97
N ILE A 524 15.76 17.27 -2.71
CA ILE A 524 15.79 17.20 -4.17
C ILE A 524 15.05 18.42 -4.72
N TYR A 525 15.73 19.18 -5.55
CA TYR A 525 15.16 20.26 -6.35
C TYR A 525 15.02 19.78 -7.79
N GLY A 526 13.87 20.03 -8.38
CA GLY A 526 13.59 19.66 -9.76
C GLY A 526 12.95 20.77 -10.57
N SER A 527 13.26 20.78 -11.85
CA SER A 527 12.49 21.50 -12.87
C SER A 527 12.30 20.63 -14.10
N ALA A 528 11.15 20.76 -14.75
CA ALA A 528 10.79 20.05 -15.97
C ALA A 528 9.85 20.90 -16.83
N VAL A 529 9.78 20.60 -18.12
CA VAL A 529 8.93 21.29 -19.10
C VAL A 529 7.99 20.26 -19.73
N LYS A 530 6.72 20.62 -19.91
CA LYS A 530 5.74 19.82 -20.65
C LYS A 530 6.01 19.80 -22.13
#